data_75e7dae20d637aad4af2353a53493f0f
#
_entry.id   75e7dae20d637aad4af2353a53493f0f
#
_cell.length_a   1.000
_cell.length_b   1.000
_cell.length_c   1.000
_cell.angle_alpha   90.00
_cell.angle_beta   90.00
_cell.angle_gamma   90.00
#
_symmetry.space_group_name_H-M   'P 1'
#
loop_
_entity.id
_entity.type
_entity.pdbx_description
1 polymer ?
#
loop_
_entity_poly.entity_id
_entity_poly.type
_entity_poly.pdbx_seq_one_letter_code
_entity_poly.pdbx_strand_id
1 'polypeptide(L)'
;MHFMLDHRIEHPPGYAEQGCLLVSYRLPLLRHCFILCHERGASPLDAAGSARLLAFTFEQAQVLAAGRLGDPEAFMLIQSGHSIRKRGNWHAHIFVLNRRWQKAWIYLVLGAKNLALVLASPFLVERAQLKRPRGSLS
;
A
#
# COMPACT_ATOMS: atom_id res chain seq x y z
N MET A 1 14.68 4.57 -0.57
CA MET A 1 14.06 5.77 -1.13
C MET A 1 12.62 5.84 -0.63
N HIS A 2 12.34 6.71 0.33
CA HIS A 2 11.00 6.90 0.88
C HIS A 2 10.29 7.98 0.07
N PHE A 3 9.46 7.58 -0.88
CA PHE A 3 8.59 8.51 -1.62
C PHE A 3 7.36 8.97 -0.84
N MET A 4 7.12 8.37 0.34
CA MET A 4 6.00 8.72 1.20
C MET A 4 6.41 9.86 2.12
N LEU A 5 5.79 11.02 1.91
CA LEU A 5 5.98 12.21 2.72
C LEU A 5 4.82 12.32 3.72
N ASP A 6 5.10 12.89 4.91
CA ASP A 6 4.09 13.26 5.91
C ASP A 6 3.11 12.12 6.26
N HIS A 7 3.60 10.90 6.48
CA HIS A 7 2.71 9.81 6.86
C HIS A 7 2.18 9.99 8.29
N ARG A 8 0.88 9.77 8.44
CA ARG A 8 0.16 9.90 9.69
C ARG A 8 -0.76 8.71 9.89
N ILE A 9 -0.70 8.07 11.06
CA ILE A 9 -1.60 6.97 11.41
C ILE A 9 -2.86 7.56 12.03
N GLU A 10 -4.01 7.13 11.55
CA GLU A 10 -5.33 7.56 11.98
C GLU A 10 -6.20 6.34 12.32
N HIS A 11 -7.05 6.52 13.32
CA HIS A 11 -8.03 5.51 13.75
C HIS A 11 -9.45 6.11 13.62
N PRO A 12 -9.97 6.26 12.40
CA PRO A 12 -11.32 6.80 12.23
C PRO A 12 -12.37 5.88 12.87
N PRO A 13 -13.56 6.40 13.21
CA PRO A 13 -14.67 5.59 13.71
C PRO A 13 -15.00 4.44 12.76
N GLY A 14 -15.28 3.25 13.29
CA GLY A 14 -15.59 2.03 12.51
C GLY A 14 -14.37 1.23 12.07
N TYR A 15 -13.16 1.78 12.11
CA TYR A 15 -11.95 1.05 11.70
C TYR A 15 -11.54 -0.01 12.72
N ALA A 16 -11.62 0.30 14.01
CA ALA A 16 -11.24 -0.62 15.08
C ALA A 16 -12.12 -1.89 15.10
N GLU A 17 -13.41 -1.76 14.82
CA GLU A 17 -14.32 -2.91 14.74
C GLU A 17 -13.95 -3.86 13.59
N GLN A 18 -13.35 -3.34 12.53
CA GLN A 18 -12.83 -4.14 11.41
C GLN A 18 -11.38 -4.60 11.63
N GLY A 19 -10.76 -4.23 12.75
CA GLY A 19 -9.35 -4.49 13.01
C GLY A 19 -8.44 -3.76 12.04
N CYS A 20 -8.83 -2.56 11.61
CA CYS A 20 -8.13 -1.76 10.60
C CYS A 20 -7.60 -0.44 11.17
N LEU A 21 -6.62 0.09 10.50
CA LEU A 21 -6.13 1.46 10.67
C LEU A 21 -5.97 2.13 9.31
N LEU A 22 -5.97 3.45 9.31
CA LEU A 22 -5.75 4.26 8.13
C LEU A 22 -4.42 5.00 8.25
N VAL A 23 -3.60 4.93 7.23
CA VAL A 23 -2.37 5.72 7.12
C VAL A 23 -2.56 6.74 6.01
N SER A 24 -2.58 8.02 6.35
CA SER A 24 -2.55 9.10 5.37
C SER A 24 -1.10 9.45 5.02
N TYR A 25 -0.82 9.74 3.76
CA TYR A 25 0.50 10.13 3.29
C TYR A 25 0.41 11.00 2.04
N ARG A 26 1.53 11.55 1.61
CA ARG A 26 1.64 12.33 0.39
C ARG A 26 2.60 11.67 -0.60
N LEU A 27 2.28 11.77 -1.87
CA LEU A 27 3.22 11.53 -2.96
C LEU A 27 3.49 12.86 -3.68
N PRO A 28 4.62 12.97 -4.39
CA PRO A 28 4.85 14.13 -5.24
C PRO A 28 3.65 14.37 -6.17
N LEU A 29 3.13 15.58 -6.18
CA LEU A 29 1.96 16.03 -6.95
C LEU A 29 0.59 15.43 -6.52
N LEU A 30 0.54 14.54 -5.51
CA LEU A 30 -0.68 13.92 -5.00
C LEU A 30 -0.83 14.18 -3.50
N ARG A 31 -1.92 14.82 -3.10
CA ARG A 31 -2.14 15.25 -1.71
C ARG A 31 -2.90 14.26 -0.86
N HIS A 32 -3.77 13.46 -1.48
CA HIS A 32 -4.74 12.62 -0.78
C HIS A 32 -4.50 11.14 -1.09
N CYS A 33 -3.49 10.58 -0.43
CA CYS A 33 -3.11 9.19 -0.53
C CYS A 33 -3.28 8.52 0.82
N PHE A 34 -3.88 7.34 0.84
CA PHE A 34 -4.17 6.59 2.06
C PHE A 34 -3.80 5.13 1.88
N ILE A 35 -3.47 4.47 2.99
CA ILE A 35 -3.33 3.02 3.06
C ILE A 35 -4.27 2.54 4.16
N LEU A 36 -5.22 1.70 3.82
CA LEU A 36 -6.02 0.97 4.78
C LEU A 36 -5.30 -0.33 5.08
N CYS A 37 -4.90 -0.54 6.32
CA CYS A 37 -4.18 -1.71 6.78
C CYS A 37 -5.03 -2.51 7.76
N HIS A 38 -5.00 -3.85 7.65
CA HIS A 38 -5.56 -4.74 8.65
C HIS A 38 -4.47 -5.09 9.66
N GLU A 39 -4.74 -4.87 10.95
CA GLU A 39 -3.75 -5.03 12.02
C GLU A 39 -3.46 -6.47 12.38
N ARG A 40 -4.39 -7.39 12.13
CA ARG A 40 -4.25 -8.79 12.54
C ARG A 40 -3.42 -9.60 11.56
N GLY A 41 -2.26 -10.02 12.05
CA GLY A 41 -1.52 -11.21 11.67
C GLY A 41 -0.97 -11.29 10.25
N ALA A 42 0.16 -11.98 10.14
CA ALA A 42 0.78 -12.34 8.85
C ALA A 42 0.06 -13.49 8.12
N SER A 43 -0.98 -14.08 8.71
CA SER A 43 -1.74 -15.16 8.09
C SER A 43 -2.62 -14.64 6.96
N PRO A 44 -2.69 -15.37 5.84
CA PRO A 44 -3.63 -15.03 4.76
C PRO A 44 -5.07 -15.04 5.30
N LEU A 45 -5.84 -14.03 4.93
CA LEU A 45 -7.28 -14.04 5.16
C LEU A 45 -7.94 -15.06 4.21
N ASP A 46 -9.00 -15.69 4.69
CA ASP A 46 -9.86 -16.47 3.81
C ASP A 46 -10.59 -15.59 2.78
N ALA A 47 -11.27 -16.19 1.83
CA ALA A 47 -11.97 -15.47 0.77
C ALA A 47 -13.06 -14.55 1.33
N ALA A 48 -13.79 -15.00 2.37
CA ALA A 48 -14.86 -14.21 2.99
C ALA A 48 -14.29 -13.01 3.76
N GLY A 49 -13.20 -13.18 4.49
CA GLY A 49 -12.50 -12.09 5.18
C GLY A 49 -11.93 -11.07 4.21
N SER A 50 -11.31 -11.52 3.12
CA SER A 50 -10.79 -10.65 2.06
C SER A 50 -11.90 -9.86 1.38
N ALA A 51 -13.03 -10.49 1.04
CA ALA A 51 -14.18 -9.82 0.43
C ALA A 51 -14.77 -8.74 1.36
N ARG A 52 -14.87 -9.03 2.65
CA ARG A 52 -15.35 -8.08 3.65
C ARG A 52 -14.45 -6.86 3.77
N LEU A 53 -13.12 -7.06 3.81
CA LEU A 53 -12.16 -5.96 3.86
C LEU A 53 -12.15 -5.14 2.56
N LEU A 54 -12.35 -5.77 1.41
CA LEU A 54 -12.47 -5.04 0.13
C LEU A 54 -13.74 -4.18 0.11
N ALA A 55 -14.89 -4.72 0.55
CA ALA A 55 -16.13 -3.95 0.64
C ALA A 55 -15.98 -2.76 1.59
N PHE A 56 -15.42 -2.96 2.76
CA PHE A 56 -15.12 -1.89 3.72
C PHE A 56 -14.16 -0.85 3.11
N THR A 57 -13.11 -1.29 2.44
CA THR A 57 -12.15 -0.38 1.78
C THR A 57 -12.83 0.47 0.71
N PHE A 58 -13.73 -0.12 -0.08
CA PHE A 58 -14.48 0.59 -1.11
C PHE A 58 -15.37 1.68 -0.50
N GLU A 59 -16.14 1.36 0.54
CA GLU A 59 -16.95 2.32 1.29
C GLU A 59 -16.10 3.47 1.83
N GLN A 60 -14.96 3.15 2.46
CA GLN A 60 -14.06 4.17 3.00
C GLN A 60 -13.43 5.03 1.89
N ALA A 61 -13.13 4.46 0.74
CA ALA A 61 -12.66 5.23 -0.42
C ALA A 61 -13.71 6.25 -0.89
N GLN A 62 -14.99 5.88 -0.94
CA GLN A 62 -16.09 6.79 -1.27
C GLN A 62 -16.23 7.90 -0.24
N VAL A 63 -16.18 7.58 1.06
CA VAL A 63 -16.23 8.56 2.15
C VAL A 63 -15.07 9.55 2.06
N LEU A 64 -13.86 9.07 1.85
CA LEU A 64 -12.67 9.91 1.71
C LEU A 64 -12.73 10.80 0.46
N ALA A 65 -13.17 10.26 -0.67
CA ALA A 65 -13.31 10.99 -1.92
C ALA A 65 -14.39 12.09 -1.82
N ALA A 66 -15.55 11.77 -1.26
CA ALA A 66 -16.60 12.74 -0.99
C ALA A 66 -16.13 13.86 -0.06
N GLY A 67 -15.44 13.50 1.03
CA GLY A 67 -14.96 14.45 2.02
C GLY A 67 -13.83 15.35 1.51
N ARG A 68 -13.00 14.89 0.58
CA ARG A 68 -11.84 15.64 0.06
C ARG A 68 -12.13 16.41 -1.22
N LEU A 69 -12.95 15.86 -2.10
CA LEU A 69 -13.21 16.41 -3.43
C LEU A 69 -14.70 16.67 -3.72
N GLY A 70 -15.61 16.31 -2.79
CA GLY A 70 -17.05 16.42 -3.00
C GLY A 70 -17.64 15.42 -3.98
N ASP A 71 -16.86 14.43 -4.42
CA ASP A 71 -17.26 13.41 -5.39
C ASP A 71 -16.88 12.02 -4.85
N PRO A 72 -17.84 11.17 -4.46
CA PRO A 72 -17.59 9.85 -3.92
C PRO A 72 -16.94 8.88 -4.91
N GLU A 73 -17.00 9.15 -6.21
CA GLU A 73 -16.41 8.31 -7.25
C GLU A 73 -14.97 8.76 -7.65
N ALA A 74 -14.46 9.83 -7.03
CA ALA A 74 -13.15 10.41 -7.34
C ALA A 74 -12.00 9.66 -6.64
N PHE A 75 -11.87 8.34 -6.85
CA PHE A 75 -10.80 7.54 -6.24
C PHE A 75 -10.28 6.43 -7.15
N MET A 76 -9.14 5.87 -6.78
CA MET A 76 -8.54 4.67 -7.33
C MET A 76 -8.04 3.77 -6.20
N LEU A 77 -8.30 2.47 -6.30
CA LEU A 77 -7.84 1.46 -5.36
C LEU A 77 -6.75 0.60 -5.98
N ILE A 78 -5.73 0.28 -5.19
CA ILE A 78 -4.71 -0.71 -5.54
C ILE A 78 -4.54 -1.67 -4.38
N GLN A 79 -4.78 -2.95 -4.64
CA GLN A 79 -4.61 -4.04 -3.67
C GLN A 79 -3.91 -5.22 -4.35
N SER A 80 -3.06 -5.91 -3.62
CA SER A 80 -2.32 -7.07 -4.11
C SER A 80 -2.65 -8.31 -3.30
N GLY A 81 -2.70 -9.46 -3.93
CA GLY A 81 -2.83 -10.75 -3.28
C GLY A 81 -1.66 -11.06 -2.33
N HIS A 82 -1.86 -11.98 -1.39
CA HIS A 82 -0.89 -12.30 -0.35
C HIS A 82 0.49 -12.68 -0.90
N SER A 83 0.53 -13.50 -1.93
CA SER A 83 1.76 -14.07 -2.49
C SER A 83 2.69 -13.04 -3.15
N ILE A 84 2.15 -11.92 -3.64
CA ILE A 84 2.92 -10.86 -4.30
C ILE A 84 3.08 -9.60 -3.46
N ARG A 85 2.51 -9.58 -2.24
CA ARG A 85 2.68 -8.47 -1.32
C ARG A 85 4.08 -8.46 -0.72
N LYS A 86 4.69 -7.30 -0.65
CA LYS A 86 5.97 -7.11 0.05
C LYS A 86 5.83 -7.23 1.57
N ARG A 87 4.69 -6.85 2.12
CA ARG A 87 4.36 -6.95 3.55
C ARG A 87 3.29 -8.02 3.76
N GLY A 88 3.43 -8.83 4.80
CA GLY A 88 2.51 -9.92 5.12
C GLY A 88 1.08 -9.47 5.43
N ASN A 89 0.92 -8.27 6.02
CA ASN A 89 -0.40 -7.77 6.41
C ASN A 89 -1.23 -7.34 5.21
N TRP A 90 -2.53 -7.62 5.26
CA TRP A 90 -3.47 -7.13 4.25
C TRP A 90 -3.50 -5.60 4.26
N HIS A 91 -3.37 -5.01 3.10
CA HIS A 91 -3.46 -3.57 2.93
C HIS A 91 -3.94 -3.20 1.53
N ALA A 92 -4.62 -2.07 1.43
CA ALA A 92 -5.06 -1.49 0.18
C ALA A 92 -4.65 -0.01 0.12
N HIS A 93 -4.17 0.43 -1.02
CA HIS A 93 -3.90 1.84 -1.29
C HIS A 93 -5.13 2.51 -1.86
N ILE A 94 -5.51 3.65 -1.28
CA ILE A 94 -6.61 4.50 -1.72
C ILE A 94 -6.00 5.83 -2.20
N PHE A 95 -6.23 6.16 -3.44
CA PHE A 95 -5.83 7.44 -4.02
C PHE A 95 -7.07 8.24 -4.37
N VAL A 96 -7.25 9.38 -3.72
CA VAL A 96 -8.36 10.29 -4.01
C VAL A 96 -7.90 11.28 -5.06
N LEU A 97 -8.49 11.20 -6.25
CA LEU A 97 -8.07 11.95 -7.43
C LEU A 97 -9.25 12.14 -8.40
N ASN A 98 -9.29 13.29 -9.05
CA ASN A 98 -10.36 13.66 -9.98
C ASN A 98 -9.87 13.95 -11.40
N ARG A 99 -8.59 13.74 -11.69
CA ARG A 99 -8.00 14.04 -12.99
C ARG A 99 -7.25 12.83 -13.56
N ARG A 100 -7.42 12.59 -14.87
CA ARG A 100 -6.77 11.46 -15.57
C ARG A 100 -5.25 11.48 -15.49
N TRP A 101 -4.63 12.67 -15.51
CA TRP A 101 -3.18 12.78 -15.38
C TRP A 101 -2.65 12.30 -14.03
N GLN A 102 -3.43 12.49 -12.94
CA GLN A 102 -3.07 12.00 -11.61
C GLN A 102 -3.03 10.46 -11.58
N LYS A 103 -3.97 9.82 -12.27
CA LYS A 103 -3.96 8.36 -12.45
C LYS A 103 -2.73 7.90 -13.22
N ALA A 104 -2.41 8.57 -14.34
CA ALA A 104 -1.20 8.27 -15.13
C ALA A 104 0.07 8.46 -14.29
N TRP A 105 0.12 9.50 -13.47
CA TRP A 105 1.24 9.78 -12.56
C TRP A 105 1.44 8.66 -11.53
N ILE A 106 0.36 8.13 -10.94
CA ILE A 106 0.44 6.98 -10.03
C ILE A 106 1.07 5.78 -10.72
N TYR A 107 0.64 5.43 -11.92
CA TYR A 107 1.24 4.33 -12.68
C TYR A 107 2.72 4.56 -12.99
N LEU A 108 3.09 5.79 -13.31
CA LEU A 108 4.49 6.16 -13.56
C LEU A 108 5.34 5.98 -12.29
N VAL A 109 4.88 6.49 -11.15
CA VAL A 109 5.60 6.39 -9.86
C VAL A 109 5.73 4.94 -9.41
N LEU A 110 4.64 4.16 -9.49
CA LEU A 110 4.66 2.74 -9.13
C LEU A 110 5.53 1.92 -10.10
N GLY A 111 5.46 2.20 -11.39
CA GLY A 111 6.30 1.55 -12.41
C GLY A 111 7.77 1.84 -12.20
N ALA A 112 8.15 3.10 -11.98
CA ALA A 112 9.53 3.49 -11.69
C ALA A 112 10.07 2.83 -10.41
N LYS A 113 9.26 2.77 -9.35
CA LYS A 113 9.61 2.08 -8.11
C LYS A 113 9.83 0.59 -8.32
N ASN A 114 8.94 -0.08 -9.05
CA ASN A 114 9.06 -1.51 -9.32
C ASN A 114 10.27 -1.80 -10.21
N LEU A 115 10.52 -1.00 -11.23
CA LEU A 115 11.69 -1.12 -12.09
C LEU A 115 12.99 -0.95 -11.29
N ALA A 116 13.06 0.06 -10.41
CA ALA A 116 14.22 0.26 -9.55
C ALA A 116 14.48 -0.94 -8.63
N LEU A 117 13.43 -1.56 -8.08
CA LEU A 117 13.55 -2.75 -7.25
C LEU A 117 14.05 -3.97 -8.05
N VAL A 118 13.57 -4.16 -9.28
CA VAL A 118 14.02 -5.23 -10.16
C VAL A 118 15.49 -5.03 -10.55
N LEU A 119 15.89 -3.83 -10.90
CA LEU A 119 17.27 -3.51 -11.27
C LEU A 119 18.25 -3.61 -10.07
N ALA A 120 17.78 -3.33 -8.85
CA ALA A 120 18.60 -3.43 -7.65
C ALA A 120 18.72 -4.87 -7.10
N SER A 121 17.85 -5.79 -7.51
CA SER A 121 17.80 -7.16 -6.98
C SER A 121 19.10 -7.97 -7.20
N PRO A 122 19.77 -7.94 -8.37
CA PRO A 122 21.04 -8.67 -8.55
C PRO A 122 22.15 -8.19 -7.63
N PHE A 123 22.25 -6.89 -7.35
CA PHE A 123 23.25 -6.34 -6.45
C PHE A 123 23.04 -6.71 -4.98
N LEU A 124 21.79 -6.95 -4.57
CA LEU A 124 21.43 -7.39 -3.21
C LEU A 124 21.78 -8.86 -2.99
N VAL A 125 21.61 -9.71 -4.00
CA VAL A 125 21.97 -11.14 -3.94
C VAL A 125 23.49 -11.31 -3.82
N GLU A 126 24.24 -10.57 -4.61
CA GLU A 126 25.72 -10.63 -4.58
C GLU A 126 26.30 -10.19 -3.21
N ARG A 127 25.76 -9.12 -2.62
CA ARG A 127 26.13 -8.68 -1.27
C ARG A 127 25.79 -9.69 -0.17
N ALA A 128 24.72 -10.44 -0.31
CA ALA A 128 24.33 -11.48 0.65
C ALA A 128 25.27 -12.70 0.59
N GLN A 129 25.78 -13.04 -0.60
CA GLN A 129 26.75 -14.13 -0.76
C GLN A 129 28.14 -13.77 -0.22
N LEU A 130 28.57 -12.52 -0.37
CA LEU A 130 29.84 -12.04 0.16
C LEU A 130 29.91 -11.98 1.70
N LYS A 131 28.76 -11.95 2.37
CA LYS A 131 28.67 -11.94 3.85
C LYS A 131 28.58 -13.33 4.50
N ARG A 132 28.60 -14.43 3.74
CA ARG A 132 28.69 -15.76 4.35
C ARG A 132 30.14 -15.95 4.85
N PRO A 133 30.39 -16.07 6.16
CA PRO A 133 31.72 -16.40 6.66
C PRO A 133 32.08 -17.76 6.06
N ARG A 134 33.25 -17.85 5.45
CA ARG A 134 33.88 -19.13 5.11
C ARG A 134 34.01 -19.90 6.43
N GLY A 135 33.08 -20.82 6.68
CA GLY A 135 33.14 -21.72 7.80
C GLY A 135 34.41 -22.55 7.71
N SER A 136 35.19 -22.50 8.78
CA SER A 136 36.35 -23.32 9.04
C SER A 136 36.06 -24.79 8.79
N LEU A 137 36.73 -25.35 7.81
CA LEU A 137 36.99 -26.78 7.75
C LEU A 137 38.08 -27.10 8.81
N SER A 138 37.72 -27.80 9.82
CA SER A 138 38.56 -28.56 10.68
C SER A 138 37.92 -29.87 11.07
#